data_cb1b233fd258ddffe518abfe876931c5
#
_entry.id   cb1b233fd258ddffe518abfe876931c5
#
_cell.length_a   1.000
_cell.length_b   1.000
_cell.length_c   1.000
_cell.angle_alpha   90.00
_cell.angle_beta   90.00
_cell.angle_gamma   90.00
#
_symmetry.space_group_name_H-M   'P 1'
#
loop_
_entity.id
_entity.type
_entity.pdbx_description
1 polymer ?
#
loop_
_entity_poly.entity_id
_entity_poly.type
_entity_poly.pdbx_seq_one_letter_code
_entity_poly.pdbx_strand_id
1 'polypeptide(L)'
;STSGNCEFSKSNFECFQLDLSKSQSINEFIKIIGNTKIDFLINNAGILLENWNESVINLDSLRQTFNVNLFGTIELTEKLIHNFNENGQIINITSDWGSFSEKNFDEFQPHYKMSKSSLNMYTKLLAKRLEKQNIIVSSFDPGWTKTDMGGNEASRKPMEVALDIQNLLNGIPESGNFWHQGKIRAW
;
A
#
# COMPACT_ATOMS: atom_id res chain seq x y z
N SER A 1 0.34 11.78 6.87
CA SER A 1 0.47 12.68 5.69
C SER A 1 1.81 13.38 5.69
N THR A 2 2.26 13.88 4.54
CA THR A 2 3.54 14.61 4.45
C THR A 2 3.54 15.94 5.21
N SER A 3 2.37 16.57 5.41
CA SER A 3 2.22 17.82 6.16
C SER A 3 1.99 17.61 7.66
N GLY A 4 1.63 16.41 8.09
CA GLY A 4 1.14 16.17 9.46
C GLY A 4 -0.29 16.63 9.72
N ASN A 5 -0.93 17.29 8.76
CA ASN A 5 -2.30 17.78 8.88
C ASN A 5 -3.30 16.73 8.37
N CYS A 6 -4.45 16.67 9.00
CA CYS A 6 -5.60 15.90 8.53
C CYS A 6 -6.91 16.64 8.80
N GLU A 7 -7.90 16.39 7.97
CA GLU A 7 -9.22 17.03 8.05
C GLU A 7 -10.13 16.41 9.14
N PHE A 8 -9.71 15.28 9.72
CA PHE A 8 -10.49 14.56 10.71
C PHE A 8 -10.06 14.95 12.12
N SER A 9 -11.02 15.33 12.97
CA SER A 9 -10.83 15.58 14.39
C SER A 9 -11.79 14.70 15.20
N LYS A 10 -11.42 13.46 15.45
CA LYS A 10 -12.13 12.56 16.38
C LYS A 10 -11.20 12.24 17.55
N SER A 11 -11.76 12.03 18.73
CA SER A 11 -10.99 11.76 19.97
C SER A 11 -10.12 10.50 19.93
N ASN A 12 -10.37 9.61 18.98
CA ASN A 12 -9.62 8.36 18.75
C ASN A 12 -8.81 8.36 17.45
N PHE A 13 -8.50 9.54 16.89
CA PHE A 13 -7.76 9.69 15.67
C PHE A 13 -6.57 10.63 15.88
N GLU A 14 -5.39 10.17 15.57
CA GLU A 14 -4.16 10.95 15.61
C GLU A 14 -3.53 11.05 14.22
N CYS A 15 -2.96 12.21 13.92
CA CYS A 15 -2.33 12.48 12.65
C CYS A 15 -0.85 12.81 12.85
N PHE A 16 0.00 12.08 12.16
CA PHE A 16 1.45 12.25 12.22
C PHE A 16 2.01 12.67 10.87
N GLN A 17 3.09 13.45 10.92
CA GLN A 17 3.87 13.74 9.72
C GLN A 17 4.67 12.49 9.33
N LEU A 18 4.55 12.09 8.06
CA LEU A 18 5.28 10.95 7.51
C LEU A 18 5.48 11.13 6.00
N ASP A 19 6.72 11.23 5.58
CA ASP A 19 7.16 11.26 4.19
C ASP A 19 7.95 9.98 3.89
N LEU A 20 7.32 9.05 3.16
CA LEU A 20 7.92 7.76 2.82
C LEU A 20 9.14 7.87 1.89
N SER A 21 9.34 8.99 1.21
CA SER A 21 10.53 9.22 0.39
C SER A 21 11.79 9.51 1.21
N LYS A 22 11.65 9.70 2.55
CA LYS A 22 12.72 10.14 3.44
C LYS A 22 12.87 9.21 4.64
N SER A 23 13.94 8.42 4.71
CA SER A 23 14.24 7.56 5.85
C SER A 23 14.30 8.33 7.19
N GLN A 24 14.71 9.61 7.17
CA GLN A 24 14.68 10.43 8.37
C GLN A 24 13.26 10.60 8.90
N SER A 25 12.28 10.93 8.03
CA SER A 25 10.87 11.07 8.41
C SER A 25 10.28 9.77 8.94
N ILE A 26 10.64 8.64 8.31
CA ILE A 26 10.24 7.32 8.80
C ILE A 26 10.82 7.07 10.21
N ASN A 27 12.11 7.35 10.44
CA ASN A 27 12.73 7.17 11.74
C ASN A 27 12.13 8.05 12.83
N GLU A 28 11.76 9.29 12.52
CA GLU A 28 11.08 10.20 13.44
C GLU A 28 9.68 9.66 13.79
N PHE A 29 8.93 9.20 12.82
CA PHE A 29 7.63 8.56 13.05
C PHE A 29 7.75 7.30 13.91
N ILE A 30 8.72 6.42 13.66
CA ILE A 30 8.96 5.22 14.48
C ILE A 30 9.26 5.59 15.94
N LYS A 31 10.02 6.65 16.20
CA LYS A 31 10.26 7.14 17.57
C LYS A 31 8.97 7.59 18.26
N ILE A 32 8.06 8.23 17.52
CA ILE A 32 6.75 8.65 18.07
C ILE A 32 5.90 7.42 18.40
N ILE A 33 5.82 6.44 17.51
CA ILE A 33 5.06 5.20 17.72
C ILE A 33 5.63 4.39 18.91
N GLY A 34 6.97 4.38 19.06
CA GLY A 34 7.62 3.69 20.18
C GLY A 34 7.21 2.22 20.26
N ASN A 35 6.68 1.82 21.42
CA ASN A 35 6.24 0.44 21.68
C ASN A 35 4.70 0.26 21.51
N THR A 36 4.01 1.23 20.90
CA THR A 36 2.57 1.12 20.62
C THR A 36 2.27 -0.15 19.84
N LYS A 37 1.31 -0.93 20.32
CA LYS A 37 0.91 -2.17 19.65
C LYS A 37 0.00 -1.88 18.45
N ILE A 38 0.16 -2.65 17.39
CA ILE A 38 -0.52 -2.49 16.11
C ILE A 38 -1.30 -3.75 15.78
N ASP A 39 -2.58 -3.61 15.49
CA ASP A 39 -3.41 -4.70 14.97
C ASP A 39 -3.46 -4.67 13.44
N PHE A 40 -3.50 -3.48 12.84
CA PHE A 40 -3.62 -3.29 11.40
C PHE A 40 -2.66 -2.23 10.89
N LEU A 41 -1.93 -2.56 9.82
CA LEU A 41 -1.15 -1.59 9.02
C LEU A 41 -1.67 -1.59 7.58
N ILE A 42 -2.14 -0.44 7.12
CA ILE A 42 -2.57 -0.26 5.73
C ILE A 42 -1.56 0.65 5.05
N ASN A 43 -0.69 0.07 4.23
CA ASN A 43 0.26 0.79 3.39
C ASN A 43 -0.47 1.33 2.16
N ASN A 44 -1.09 2.49 2.31
CA ASN A 44 -1.91 3.11 1.26
C ASN A 44 -1.16 4.17 0.44
N ALA A 45 -0.12 4.78 0.99
CA ALA A 45 0.60 5.84 0.31
C ALA A 45 1.21 5.36 -1.02
N GLY A 46 1.07 6.17 -2.04
CA GLY A 46 1.62 5.89 -3.36
C GLY A 46 1.52 7.12 -4.26
N ILE A 47 2.39 7.17 -5.26
CA ILE A 47 2.43 8.21 -6.29
C ILE A 47 2.42 7.58 -7.68
N LEU A 48 1.85 8.31 -8.61
CA LEU A 48 1.88 8.07 -10.06
C LEU A 48 2.33 9.38 -10.70
N LEU A 49 3.51 9.40 -11.29
CA LEU A 49 4.13 10.61 -11.84
C LEU A 49 3.98 10.70 -13.36
N GLU A 50 3.65 9.59 -14.00
CA GLU A 50 3.48 9.52 -15.44
C GLU A 50 2.13 10.07 -15.89
N ASN A 51 2.10 10.64 -17.09
CA ASN A 51 0.86 10.93 -17.81
C ASN A 51 0.20 9.63 -18.31
N TRP A 52 -1.10 9.69 -18.59
CA TRP A 52 -1.88 8.51 -18.97
C TRP A 52 -1.37 7.77 -20.22
N ASN A 53 -0.67 8.46 -21.11
CA ASN A 53 -0.14 7.89 -22.37
C ASN A 53 1.40 7.82 -22.35
N GLU A 54 2.04 7.88 -21.19
CA GLU A 54 3.49 7.87 -21.09
C GLU A 54 4.01 6.43 -20.99
N SER A 55 4.82 6.03 -21.97
CA SER A 55 5.44 4.71 -22.05
C SER A 55 6.97 4.76 -21.91
N VAL A 56 7.56 5.95 -22.00
CA VAL A 56 9.01 6.12 -21.94
C VAL A 56 9.49 6.13 -20.50
N ILE A 57 10.55 5.35 -20.22
CA ILE A 57 11.14 5.30 -18.88
C ILE A 57 12.02 6.52 -18.64
N ASN A 58 11.58 7.38 -17.72
CA ASN A 58 12.40 8.42 -17.13
C ASN A 58 13.00 7.89 -15.82
N LEU A 59 14.32 7.81 -15.71
CA LEU A 59 15.00 7.20 -14.55
C LEU A 59 14.80 7.99 -13.27
N ASP A 60 14.64 9.31 -13.31
CA ASP A 60 14.43 10.10 -12.10
C ASP A 60 13.02 9.94 -11.58
N SER A 61 12.01 9.93 -12.46
CA SER A 61 10.63 9.59 -12.10
C SER A 61 10.52 8.15 -11.59
N LEU A 62 11.23 7.20 -12.21
CA LEU A 62 11.29 5.82 -11.75
C LEU A 62 11.85 5.72 -10.32
N ARG A 63 12.98 6.38 -10.04
CA ARG A 63 13.57 6.41 -8.68
C ARG A 63 12.61 7.02 -7.67
N GLN A 64 11.96 8.14 -7.99
CA GLN A 64 10.99 8.78 -7.11
C GLN A 64 9.79 7.87 -6.82
N THR A 65 9.24 7.23 -7.86
CA THR A 65 8.12 6.29 -7.73
C THR A 65 8.50 5.13 -6.81
N PHE A 66 9.66 4.52 -7.04
CA PHE A 66 10.14 3.42 -6.19
C PHE A 66 10.46 3.85 -4.76
N ASN A 67 11.00 5.04 -4.56
CA ASN A 67 11.29 5.56 -3.23
C ASN A 67 10.04 5.65 -2.36
N VAL A 68 8.90 6.07 -2.91
CA VAL A 68 7.64 6.16 -2.17
C VAL A 68 6.90 4.83 -2.17
N ASN A 69 6.60 4.27 -3.36
CA ASN A 69 5.69 3.14 -3.51
C ASN A 69 6.28 1.82 -3.00
N LEU A 70 7.59 1.70 -2.95
CA LEU A 70 8.27 0.46 -2.57
C LEU A 70 9.22 0.65 -1.39
N PHE A 71 10.31 1.40 -1.54
CA PHE A 71 11.37 1.44 -0.53
C PHE A 71 10.89 2.03 0.79
N GLY A 72 10.17 3.15 0.76
CA GLY A 72 9.59 3.75 1.98
C GLY A 72 8.54 2.86 2.63
N THR A 73 7.70 2.20 1.83
CA THR A 73 6.72 1.22 2.32
C THR A 73 7.41 0.04 2.99
N ILE A 74 8.46 -0.51 2.38
CA ILE A 74 9.26 -1.59 2.97
C ILE A 74 9.92 -1.10 4.26
N GLU A 75 10.61 0.03 4.24
CA GLU A 75 11.34 0.55 5.40
C GLU A 75 10.39 0.77 6.59
N LEU A 76 9.24 1.39 6.37
CA LEU A 76 8.23 1.60 7.40
C LEU A 76 7.73 0.26 7.97
N THR A 77 7.35 -0.66 7.10
CA THR A 77 6.82 -1.97 7.49
C THR A 77 7.84 -2.77 8.31
N GLU A 78 9.09 -2.86 7.83
CA GLU A 78 10.16 -3.59 8.52
C GLU A 78 10.42 -3.05 9.93
N LYS A 79 10.39 -1.73 10.10
CA LYS A 79 10.58 -1.09 11.41
C LYS A 79 9.40 -1.30 12.36
N LEU A 80 8.18 -1.54 11.84
CA LEU A 80 6.98 -1.74 12.63
C LEU A 80 6.66 -3.22 12.96
N ILE A 81 7.34 -4.19 12.35
CA ILE A 81 7.02 -5.62 12.54
C ILE A 81 7.00 -6.02 14.03
N HIS A 82 7.91 -5.52 14.83
CA HIS A 82 7.99 -5.84 16.26
C HIS A 82 6.87 -5.21 17.11
N ASN A 83 6.12 -4.27 16.53
CA ASN A 83 4.99 -3.64 17.19
C ASN A 83 3.69 -4.42 17.02
N PHE A 84 3.62 -5.38 16.10
CA PHE A 84 2.38 -6.10 15.84
C PHE A 84 1.96 -6.98 17.03
N ASN A 85 0.65 -7.00 17.28
CA ASN A 85 0.00 -8.01 18.08
C ASN A 85 -0.06 -9.35 17.33
N GLU A 86 -0.30 -10.43 18.05
CA GLU A 86 -0.62 -11.72 17.46
C GLU A 86 -1.90 -11.60 16.60
N ASN A 87 -1.90 -12.21 15.44
CA ASN A 87 -2.93 -12.10 14.39
C ASN A 87 -3.07 -10.70 13.78
N GLY A 88 -2.05 -9.85 13.93
CA GLY A 88 -2.01 -8.56 13.25
C GLY A 88 -2.02 -8.71 11.73
N GLN A 89 -2.49 -7.68 11.03
CA GLN A 89 -2.65 -7.73 9.57
C GLN A 89 -1.97 -6.55 8.88
N ILE A 90 -1.29 -6.84 7.78
CA ILE A 90 -0.66 -5.86 6.90
C ILE A 90 -1.36 -5.91 5.54
N ILE A 91 -1.88 -4.77 5.08
CA ILE A 91 -2.44 -4.63 3.74
C ILE A 91 -1.57 -3.66 2.95
N ASN A 92 -0.98 -4.13 1.87
CA ASN A 92 -0.29 -3.30 0.89
C ASN A 92 -1.26 -2.95 -0.24
N ILE A 93 -1.57 -1.66 -0.39
CA ILE A 93 -2.40 -1.18 -1.51
C ILE A 93 -1.56 -1.21 -2.78
N THR A 94 -1.90 -2.16 -3.64
CA THR A 94 -1.22 -2.37 -4.91
C THR A 94 -2.10 -1.92 -6.08
N SER A 95 -2.18 -2.67 -7.14
CA SER A 95 -3.03 -2.43 -8.31
C SER A 95 -3.04 -3.68 -9.19
N ASP A 96 -4.10 -3.88 -9.95
CA ASP A 96 -4.13 -4.79 -11.10
C ASP A 96 -2.99 -4.54 -12.09
N TRP A 97 -2.58 -3.28 -12.25
CA TRP A 97 -1.42 -2.90 -13.07
C TRP A 97 -0.09 -3.48 -12.57
N GLY A 98 -0.02 -3.97 -11.34
CA GLY A 98 1.12 -4.72 -10.81
C GLY A 98 1.02 -6.23 -11.03
N SER A 99 -0.02 -6.72 -11.71
CA SER A 99 -0.24 -8.14 -12.01
C SER A 99 0.27 -8.52 -13.39
N PHE A 100 0.97 -9.64 -13.50
CA PHE A 100 1.35 -10.23 -14.78
C PHE A 100 0.22 -11.02 -15.45
N SER A 101 -0.88 -11.26 -14.73
CA SER A 101 -2.07 -11.95 -15.25
C SER A 101 -3.11 -10.99 -15.85
N GLU A 102 -2.83 -9.68 -15.87
CA GLU A 102 -3.75 -8.68 -16.42
C GLU A 102 -3.91 -8.88 -17.94
N LYS A 103 -5.17 -9.04 -18.38
CA LYS A 103 -5.47 -9.35 -19.77
C LYS A 103 -5.31 -8.15 -20.72
N ASN A 104 -5.48 -6.94 -20.19
CA ASN A 104 -5.38 -5.69 -20.95
C ASN A 104 -4.03 -5.00 -20.66
N PHE A 105 -2.94 -5.79 -20.61
CA PHE A 105 -1.61 -5.28 -20.38
C PHE A 105 -1.19 -4.37 -21.53
N ASP A 106 -0.77 -3.16 -21.20
CA ASP A 106 -0.23 -2.16 -22.13
C ASP A 106 1.13 -1.64 -21.63
N GLU A 107 1.80 -0.85 -22.46
CA GLU A 107 3.14 -0.29 -22.20
C GLU A 107 3.14 1.00 -21.36
N PHE A 108 1.97 1.58 -21.05
CA PHE A 108 1.88 2.87 -20.37
C PHE A 108 2.14 2.79 -18.86
N GLN A 109 2.53 3.92 -18.26
CA GLN A 109 2.85 4.09 -16.83
C GLN A 109 3.84 3.04 -16.29
N PRO A 110 4.99 2.83 -16.95
CA PRO A 110 5.91 1.74 -16.63
C PRO A 110 6.48 1.84 -15.19
N HIS A 111 6.76 3.05 -14.68
CA HIS A 111 7.32 3.23 -13.34
C HIS A 111 6.34 2.75 -12.27
N TYR A 112 5.07 3.16 -12.40
CA TYR A 112 4.01 2.76 -11.47
C TYR A 112 3.77 1.25 -11.51
N LYS A 113 3.59 0.67 -12.72
CA LYS A 113 3.39 -0.78 -12.91
C LYS A 113 4.52 -1.59 -12.28
N MET A 114 5.77 -1.24 -12.56
CA MET A 114 6.94 -1.90 -11.97
C MET A 114 6.98 -1.78 -10.45
N SER A 115 6.65 -0.61 -9.89
CA SER A 115 6.62 -0.42 -8.44
C SER A 115 5.56 -1.28 -7.76
N LYS A 116 4.37 -1.40 -8.36
CA LYS A 116 3.27 -2.22 -7.82
C LYS A 116 3.51 -3.72 -7.98
N SER A 117 4.14 -4.17 -9.08
CA SER A 117 4.61 -5.55 -9.22
C SER A 117 5.65 -5.91 -8.16
N SER A 118 6.60 -5.00 -7.90
CA SER A 118 7.61 -5.21 -6.86
C SER A 118 6.99 -5.26 -5.46
N LEU A 119 5.96 -4.44 -5.19
CA LEU A 119 5.23 -4.46 -3.93
C LEU A 119 4.39 -5.75 -3.76
N ASN A 120 3.84 -6.29 -4.85
CA ASN A 120 3.20 -7.59 -4.87
C ASN A 120 4.18 -8.71 -4.49
N MET A 121 5.39 -8.70 -5.07
CA MET A 121 6.44 -9.66 -4.72
C MET A 121 6.86 -9.52 -3.24
N TYR A 122 7.06 -8.30 -2.76
CA TYR A 122 7.35 -8.05 -1.34
C TYR A 122 6.27 -8.62 -0.43
N THR A 123 4.99 -8.41 -0.77
CA THR A 123 3.85 -8.96 -0.02
C THR A 123 3.95 -10.48 0.13
N LYS A 124 4.21 -11.20 -0.96
CA LYS A 124 4.36 -12.67 -0.92
C LYS A 124 5.53 -13.13 -0.04
N LEU A 125 6.67 -12.47 -0.19
CA LEU A 125 7.87 -12.80 0.60
C LEU A 125 7.65 -12.50 2.09
N LEU A 126 7.04 -11.36 2.40
CA LEU A 126 6.74 -10.95 3.78
C LEU A 126 5.72 -11.90 4.42
N ALA A 127 4.66 -12.29 3.71
CA ALA A 127 3.67 -13.23 4.18
C ALA A 127 4.32 -14.57 4.57
N LYS A 128 5.21 -15.09 3.74
CA LYS A 128 5.94 -16.33 4.04
C LYS A 128 6.87 -16.20 5.25
N ARG A 129 7.55 -15.05 5.37
CA ARG A 129 8.46 -14.79 6.49
C ARG A 129 7.73 -14.67 7.82
N LEU A 130 6.55 -14.04 7.84
CA LEU A 130 5.78 -13.77 9.05
C LEU A 130 4.78 -14.87 9.43
N GLU A 131 4.69 -15.96 8.66
CA GLU A 131 3.78 -17.07 8.88
C GLU A 131 3.85 -17.63 10.31
N LYS A 132 5.07 -17.82 10.84
CA LYS A 132 5.30 -18.33 12.20
C LYS A 132 4.93 -17.33 13.32
N GLN A 133 4.75 -16.08 12.97
CA GLN A 133 4.35 -15.02 13.90
C GLN A 133 2.83 -14.77 13.87
N ASN A 134 2.10 -15.55 13.07
CA ASN A 134 0.67 -15.39 12.82
C ASN A 134 0.28 -13.98 12.34
N ILE A 135 1.18 -13.27 11.63
CA ILE A 135 0.88 -11.99 11.01
C ILE A 135 0.43 -12.24 9.57
N ILE A 136 -0.74 -11.74 9.23
CA ILE A 136 -1.34 -11.88 7.90
C ILE A 136 -0.87 -10.74 7.01
N VAL A 137 -0.43 -11.04 5.80
CA VAL A 137 0.02 -10.03 4.83
C VAL A 137 -0.73 -10.20 3.51
N SER A 138 -1.36 -9.14 3.04
CA SER A 138 -2.16 -9.15 1.82
C SER A 138 -1.77 -8.02 0.87
N SER A 139 -1.78 -8.27 -0.43
CA SER A 139 -1.91 -7.24 -1.45
C SER A 139 -3.39 -6.95 -1.69
N PHE A 140 -3.72 -5.69 -1.93
CA PHE A 140 -5.08 -5.27 -2.22
C PHE A 140 -5.11 -4.33 -3.43
N ASP A 141 -5.91 -4.69 -4.43
CA ASP A 141 -6.22 -3.84 -5.57
C ASP A 141 -7.50 -3.05 -5.29
N PRO A 142 -7.43 -1.71 -5.16
CA PRO A 142 -8.59 -0.88 -4.91
C PRO A 142 -9.50 -0.74 -6.15
N GLY A 143 -9.03 -1.13 -7.34
CA GLY A 143 -9.62 -0.76 -8.61
C GLY A 143 -9.49 0.73 -8.90
N TRP A 144 -10.01 1.17 -10.05
CA TRP A 144 -9.94 2.58 -10.46
C TRP A 144 -10.85 3.44 -9.57
N THR A 145 -10.22 4.18 -8.66
CA THR A 145 -10.89 4.90 -7.55
C THR A 145 -10.83 6.41 -7.73
N LYS A 146 -11.93 7.12 -7.47
CA LYS A 146 -12.06 8.60 -7.51
C LYS A 146 -11.22 9.24 -6.42
N THR A 147 -9.99 9.57 -6.77
CA THR A 147 -8.97 10.26 -5.96
C THR A 147 -8.24 11.24 -6.85
N ASP A 148 -7.34 12.05 -6.30
CA ASP A 148 -6.49 12.94 -7.10
C ASP A 148 -5.70 12.16 -8.17
N MET A 149 -5.25 10.94 -7.85
CA MET A 149 -4.56 10.05 -8.79
C MET A 149 -5.49 9.45 -9.84
N GLY A 150 -6.67 9.00 -9.44
CA GLY A 150 -7.60 8.28 -10.34
C GLY A 150 -8.49 9.18 -11.18
N GLY A 151 -8.64 10.44 -10.79
CA GLY A 151 -9.49 11.42 -11.47
C GLY A 151 -10.98 11.20 -11.25
N ASN A 152 -11.79 12.10 -11.83
CA ASN A 152 -13.25 12.12 -11.63
C ASN A 152 -13.98 11.01 -12.41
N GLU A 153 -13.38 10.50 -13.49
CA GLU A 153 -13.96 9.46 -14.35
C GLU A 153 -13.81 8.05 -13.76
N ALA A 154 -13.07 7.91 -12.66
CA ALA A 154 -12.88 6.63 -12.01
C ALA A 154 -14.23 6.01 -11.59
N SER A 155 -14.33 4.69 -11.70
CA SER A 155 -15.57 3.95 -11.51
C SER A 155 -15.96 3.72 -10.05
N ARG A 156 -14.99 3.76 -9.11
CA ARG A 156 -15.22 3.44 -7.70
C ARG A 156 -15.10 4.68 -6.80
N LYS A 157 -15.91 4.73 -5.76
CA LYS A 157 -15.79 5.75 -4.70
C LYS A 157 -14.81 5.30 -3.61
N PRO A 158 -14.06 6.22 -2.95
CA PRO A 158 -13.17 5.88 -1.83
C PRO A 158 -13.86 5.10 -0.71
N MET A 159 -15.12 5.41 -0.42
CA MET A 159 -15.90 4.72 0.62
C MET A 159 -16.12 3.23 0.29
N GLU A 160 -16.34 2.88 -0.98
CA GLU A 160 -16.52 1.48 -1.41
C GLU A 160 -15.22 0.69 -1.20
N VAL A 161 -14.08 1.31 -1.51
CA VAL A 161 -12.75 0.73 -1.28
C VAL A 161 -12.47 0.56 0.21
N ALA A 162 -12.81 1.56 1.02
CA ALA A 162 -12.64 1.47 2.48
C ALA A 162 -13.48 0.34 3.10
N LEU A 163 -14.71 0.14 2.62
CA LEU A 163 -15.57 -0.97 3.03
C LEU A 163 -15.00 -2.33 2.62
N ASP A 164 -14.44 -2.46 1.43
CA ASP A 164 -13.80 -3.71 0.99
C ASP A 164 -12.58 -4.04 1.88
N ILE A 165 -11.76 -3.04 2.21
CA ILE A 165 -10.62 -3.21 3.13
C ILE A 165 -11.11 -3.62 4.52
N GLN A 166 -12.14 -2.96 5.05
CA GLN A 166 -12.72 -3.29 6.35
C GLN A 166 -13.26 -4.74 6.37
N ASN A 167 -13.96 -5.15 5.32
CA ASN A 167 -14.46 -6.52 5.20
C ASN A 167 -13.31 -7.54 5.13
N LEU A 168 -12.23 -7.21 4.42
CA LEU A 168 -11.05 -8.06 4.34
C LEU A 168 -10.40 -8.23 5.72
N LEU A 169 -10.21 -7.15 6.47
CA LEU A 169 -9.64 -7.16 7.82
C LEU A 169 -10.50 -7.99 8.80
N ASN A 170 -11.83 -7.84 8.73
CA ASN A 170 -12.77 -8.57 9.59
C ASN A 170 -12.86 -10.07 9.23
N GLY A 171 -12.58 -10.42 7.98
CA GLY A 171 -12.70 -11.79 7.47
C GLY A 171 -11.50 -12.71 7.77
N ILE A 172 -10.42 -12.19 8.36
CA ILE A 172 -9.17 -12.94 8.61
C ILE A 172 -8.72 -13.67 7.33
N PRO A 173 -8.23 -12.95 6.31
CA PRO A 173 -7.92 -13.53 5.01
C PRO A 173 -6.72 -14.47 5.07
N GLU A 174 -6.64 -15.40 4.14
CA GLU A 174 -5.44 -16.21 3.93
C GLU A 174 -4.26 -15.32 3.52
N SER A 175 -3.14 -15.45 4.24
CA SER A 175 -1.93 -14.66 4.04
C SER A 175 -1.26 -14.93 2.69
N GLY A 176 -0.68 -13.90 2.10
CA GLY A 176 0.08 -14.01 0.85
C GLY A 176 -0.79 -14.04 -0.41
N ASN A 177 -2.03 -13.54 -0.33
CA ASN A 177 -2.93 -13.42 -1.47
C ASN A 177 -3.11 -11.99 -1.96
N PHE A 178 -3.53 -11.86 -3.20
CA PHE A 178 -3.88 -10.61 -3.87
C PHE A 178 -5.40 -10.49 -3.96
N TRP A 179 -5.96 -9.46 -3.35
CA TRP A 179 -7.40 -9.30 -3.16
C TRP A 179 -7.96 -8.14 -3.98
N HIS A 180 -9.16 -8.34 -4.52
CA HIS A 180 -9.98 -7.31 -5.15
C HIS A 180 -11.46 -7.58 -4.86
N GLN A 181 -12.18 -6.62 -4.28
CA GLN A 181 -13.62 -6.73 -4.01
C GLN A 181 -14.00 -8.08 -3.31
N GLY A 182 -13.26 -8.45 -2.27
CA GLY A 182 -13.51 -9.66 -1.50
C GLY A 182 -13.14 -10.98 -2.20
N LYS A 183 -12.49 -10.93 -3.37
CA LYS A 183 -12.07 -12.11 -4.14
C LYS A 183 -10.55 -12.13 -4.31
N ILE A 184 -9.99 -13.32 -4.33
CA ILE A 184 -8.58 -13.51 -4.73
C ILE A 184 -8.49 -13.33 -6.25
N ARG A 185 -7.50 -12.53 -6.66
CA ARG A 185 -7.12 -12.42 -8.07
C ARG A 185 -5.72 -12.98 -8.30
N ALA A 186 -5.40 -13.29 -9.55
CA ALA A 186 -4.08 -13.77 -9.93
C ALA A 186 -3.04 -12.63 -9.87
N TRP A 187 -1.79 -13.04 -9.63
CA TRP A 187 -0.63 -12.16 -9.55
C TRP A 187 -0.16 -11.67 -10.92
#